data_314488377fc151720d5dbc21306006e8
#
_entry.id   314488377fc151720d5dbc21306006e8
#
_cell.length_a   1.000
_cell.length_b   1.000
_cell.length_c   1.000
_cell.angle_alpha   90.00
_cell.angle_beta   90.00
_cell.angle_gamma   90.00
#
_symmetry.space_group_name_H-M   'P 1'
#
loop_
_entity.id
_entity.type
_entity.pdbx_description
1 polymer ?
#
loop_
_entity_poly.entity_id
_entity_poly.type
_entity_poly.pdbx_seq_one_letter_code
_entity_poly.pdbx_strand_id
1 'polypeptide(L)'
;MTSYSAKSPDDLLDERNVLFVIYPDIVLLDLVGPLQVFSHARKNARPPAAYKTFVVSAEGGQTKTNTVLQIGSDPLDDWFDTHPNKAIHTLIVIGGDGANAAAADKPFIEQIKVLAGRSTRVCSVCSGALVLAAAGLLDGRRAVTHWEDCAQLAGQYPAVNVEVDPIYIKDGHVWTSAGITAGIDMALAIVEEDLGKPAAIEIARSLVTPMFRSGGQSQFSGELDRQARDTEGRFARLHEWVRDNLQDPIMVDDMADQCGMSSRNFSRKYTDAMGVSPAKAVEAIRVDAARDLLATSDVGIKGIAVKCGFQDDERMRRAFLRVLRVVPSEYRRQFQLS
;
A
#
# COMPACT_ATOMS: atom_id res chain seq x y z
N MET A 1 28.08 -45.65 -18.52
CA MET A 1 28.75 -44.57 -17.79
C MET A 1 27.88 -43.31 -17.98
N THR A 2 26.94 -43.09 -17.09
CA THR A 2 26.06 -41.92 -17.09
C THR A 2 26.79 -40.80 -16.32
N SER A 3 27.20 -39.78 -17.05
CA SER A 3 27.84 -38.59 -16.47
C SER A 3 26.80 -37.81 -15.63
N TYR A 4 26.92 -37.89 -14.34
CA TYR A 4 26.25 -36.99 -13.42
C TYR A 4 26.91 -35.61 -13.59
N SER A 5 26.26 -34.71 -14.32
CA SER A 5 26.63 -33.28 -14.31
C SER A 5 26.28 -32.73 -12.95
N ALA A 6 27.27 -32.38 -12.13
CA ALA A 6 27.05 -31.64 -10.91
C ALA A 6 26.43 -30.30 -11.28
N LYS A 7 25.24 -29.99 -10.74
CA LYS A 7 24.62 -28.67 -10.86
C LYS A 7 25.59 -27.64 -10.28
N SER A 8 25.78 -26.54 -10.99
CA SER A 8 26.61 -25.44 -10.51
C SER A 8 25.99 -24.83 -9.24
N PRO A 9 26.78 -24.18 -8.35
CA PRO A 9 26.25 -23.48 -7.20
C PRO A 9 25.19 -22.42 -7.57
N ASP A 10 25.17 -21.96 -8.82
CA ASP A 10 24.18 -21.01 -9.36
C ASP A 10 22.81 -21.65 -9.70
N ASP A 11 22.72 -23.01 -9.80
CA ASP A 11 21.47 -23.74 -10.06
C ASP A 11 20.61 -23.95 -8.79
N LEU A 12 21.04 -23.47 -7.61
CA LEU A 12 20.40 -23.74 -6.32
C LEU A 12 19.54 -22.60 -5.77
N LEU A 13 19.31 -21.54 -6.52
CA LEU A 13 18.32 -20.54 -6.13
C LEU A 13 16.96 -20.99 -6.67
N ASP A 14 16.09 -21.41 -5.76
CA ASP A 14 14.68 -21.67 -6.06
C ASP A 14 14.07 -20.44 -6.75
N GLU A 15 13.81 -20.56 -8.05
CA GLU A 15 13.17 -19.52 -8.86
C GLU A 15 11.78 -19.25 -8.28
N ARG A 16 11.58 -18.03 -7.70
CA ARG A 16 10.32 -17.63 -7.09
C ARG A 16 9.32 -17.27 -8.18
N ASN A 17 8.33 -18.12 -8.42
CA ASN A 17 7.27 -17.84 -9.37
C ASN A 17 6.25 -16.87 -8.78
N VAL A 18 6.07 -15.71 -9.41
CA VAL A 18 5.06 -14.70 -9.06
C VAL A 18 3.96 -14.74 -10.12
N LEU A 19 2.77 -15.10 -9.70
CA LEU A 19 1.62 -15.25 -10.58
C LEU A 19 0.64 -14.10 -10.36
N PHE A 20 0.47 -13.27 -11.38
CA PHE A 20 -0.49 -12.17 -11.41
C PHE A 20 -1.78 -12.66 -12.05
N VAL A 21 -2.87 -12.63 -11.30
CA VAL A 21 -4.20 -12.98 -11.78
C VAL A 21 -4.94 -11.71 -12.16
N ILE A 22 -5.39 -11.67 -13.41
CA ILE A 22 -6.16 -10.57 -13.99
C ILE A 22 -7.51 -11.04 -14.50
N TYR A 23 -8.42 -10.11 -14.68
CA TYR A 23 -9.76 -10.28 -15.24
C TYR A 23 -10.15 -8.99 -15.98
N PRO A 24 -11.22 -8.94 -16.77
CA PRO A 24 -11.61 -7.73 -17.50
C PRO A 24 -11.79 -6.51 -16.61
N ASP A 25 -11.42 -5.35 -17.13
CA ASP A 25 -11.50 -4.04 -16.48
C ASP A 25 -10.66 -3.89 -15.19
N ILE A 26 -9.47 -4.55 -15.16
CA ILE A 26 -8.47 -4.29 -14.11
C ILE A 26 -7.91 -2.87 -14.25
N VAL A 27 -7.45 -2.30 -13.13
CA VAL A 27 -6.62 -1.09 -13.14
C VAL A 27 -5.21 -1.46 -13.59
N LEU A 28 -4.78 -0.90 -14.72
CA LEU A 28 -3.51 -1.23 -15.35
C LEU A 28 -2.31 -1.00 -14.40
N LEU A 29 -2.32 0.08 -13.63
CA LEU A 29 -1.22 0.42 -12.72
C LEU A 29 -1.11 -0.58 -11.56
N ASP A 30 -2.23 -1.18 -11.12
CA ASP A 30 -2.24 -2.22 -10.10
C ASP A 30 -1.46 -3.47 -10.52
N LEU A 31 -1.44 -3.76 -11.83
CA LEU A 31 -0.65 -4.83 -12.40
C LEU A 31 0.79 -4.40 -12.66
N VAL A 32 0.98 -3.34 -13.44
CA VAL A 32 2.31 -3.02 -13.98
C VAL A 32 3.26 -2.48 -12.92
N GLY A 33 2.74 -1.84 -11.86
CA GLY A 33 3.53 -1.34 -10.74
C GLY A 33 4.29 -2.46 -10.01
N PRO A 34 3.59 -3.41 -9.39
CA PRO A 34 4.24 -4.57 -8.74
C PRO A 34 5.04 -5.44 -9.72
N LEU A 35 4.52 -5.67 -10.93
CA LEU A 35 5.22 -6.43 -11.97
C LEU A 35 6.59 -5.82 -12.28
N GLN A 36 6.68 -4.49 -12.34
CA GLN A 36 7.93 -3.80 -12.61
C GLN A 36 8.93 -3.97 -11.46
N VAL A 37 8.47 -3.99 -10.21
CA VAL A 37 9.32 -4.25 -9.04
C VAL A 37 9.97 -5.63 -9.14
N PHE A 38 9.19 -6.69 -9.36
CA PHE A 38 9.72 -8.06 -9.48
C PHE A 38 10.61 -8.24 -10.73
N SER A 39 10.31 -7.54 -11.82
CA SER A 39 11.13 -7.54 -13.02
C SER A 39 12.50 -6.89 -12.80
N HIS A 40 12.58 -5.81 -12.01
CA HIS A 40 13.84 -5.20 -11.61
C HIS A 40 14.62 -6.08 -10.63
N ALA A 41 13.95 -6.74 -9.71
CA ALA A 41 14.57 -7.69 -8.79
C ALA A 41 15.28 -8.84 -9.55
N ARG A 42 14.67 -9.32 -10.63
CA ARG A 42 15.29 -10.32 -11.51
C ARG A 42 16.58 -9.81 -12.18
N LYS A 43 16.61 -8.56 -12.61
CA LYS A 43 17.74 -7.98 -13.34
C LYS A 43 18.93 -7.63 -12.44
N ASN A 44 18.66 -7.19 -11.23
CA ASN A 44 19.65 -6.56 -10.34
C ASN A 44 20.08 -7.48 -9.19
N ALA A 45 19.40 -8.62 -8.96
CA ALA A 45 19.78 -9.56 -7.91
C ALA A 45 21.14 -10.22 -8.21
N ARG A 46 21.96 -10.34 -7.17
CA ARG A 46 23.19 -11.15 -7.24
C ARG A 46 23.09 -12.28 -6.22
N PRO A 47 22.88 -13.53 -6.69
CA PRO A 47 22.88 -14.00 -8.08
C PRO A 47 21.59 -13.59 -8.84
N PRO A 48 21.66 -13.48 -10.20
CA PRO A 48 20.51 -13.13 -11.03
C PRO A 48 19.43 -14.21 -10.96
N ALA A 49 18.14 -13.79 -11.07
CA ALA A 49 16.95 -14.63 -11.19
C ALA A 49 16.24 -15.03 -9.87
N ALA A 50 15.95 -14.04 -9.02
CA ALA A 50 15.11 -14.32 -7.84
C ALA A 50 13.62 -14.55 -8.21
N TYR A 51 13.10 -13.88 -9.25
CA TYR A 51 11.68 -13.96 -9.61
C TYR A 51 11.43 -14.27 -11.08
N LYS A 52 10.43 -15.09 -11.34
CA LYS A 52 9.82 -15.29 -12.64
C LYS A 52 8.35 -14.90 -12.56
N THR A 53 7.93 -13.98 -13.43
CA THR A 53 6.59 -13.41 -13.41
C THR A 53 5.73 -14.01 -14.53
N PHE A 54 4.47 -14.26 -14.21
CA PHE A 54 3.45 -14.76 -15.12
C PHE A 54 2.19 -13.92 -14.96
N VAL A 55 1.47 -13.69 -16.04
CA VAL A 55 0.16 -13.02 -16.02
C VAL A 55 -0.86 -14.03 -16.57
N VAL A 56 -1.88 -14.30 -15.77
CA VAL A 56 -2.92 -15.30 -16.09
C VAL A 56 -4.31 -14.71 -15.94
N SER A 57 -5.25 -15.19 -16.73
CA SER A 57 -6.68 -14.91 -16.61
C SER A 57 -7.50 -16.18 -16.84
N ALA A 58 -8.80 -16.17 -16.55
CA ALA A 58 -9.65 -17.36 -16.67
C ALA A 58 -9.48 -18.06 -18.02
N GLU A 59 -9.60 -17.33 -19.12
CA GLU A 59 -9.56 -17.87 -20.48
C GLU A 59 -8.24 -17.61 -21.22
N GLY A 60 -7.35 -16.78 -20.64
CA GLY A 60 -6.15 -16.30 -21.34
C GLY A 60 -6.46 -15.27 -22.44
N GLY A 61 -5.43 -14.99 -23.26
CA GLY A 61 -5.57 -14.06 -24.39
C GLY A 61 -5.43 -12.59 -24.00
N GLN A 62 -6.17 -11.71 -24.68
CA GLN A 62 -6.10 -10.26 -24.46
C GLN A 62 -7.17 -9.82 -23.47
N THR A 63 -6.73 -9.40 -22.28
CA THR A 63 -7.59 -8.90 -21.22
C THR A 63 -7.68 -7.36 -21.29
N LYS A 64 -8.89 -6.82 -21.30
CA LYS A 64 -9.16 -5.38 -21.30
C LYS A 64 -8.80 -4.79 -19.93
N THR A 65 -8.25 -3.57 -19.94
CA THR A 65 -7.96 -2.80 -18.73
C THR A 65 -8.84 -1.54 -18.64
N ASN A 66 -8.74 -0.79 -17.56
CA ASN A 66 -9.37 0.53 -17.40
C ASN A 66 -8.79 1.61 -18.34
N THR A 67 -7.86 1.23 -19.22
CA THR A 67 -7.21 2.13 -20.19
C THR A 67 -7.45 1.65 -21.62
N VAL A 68 -6.81 2.29 -22.60
CA VAL A 68 -6.84 1.84 -24.02
C VAL A 68 -6.00 0.60 -24.27
N LEU A 69 -5.19 0.15 -23.30
CA LEU A 69 -4.31 -0.98 -23.44
C LEU A 69 -5.00 -2.29 -23.04
N GLN A 70 -4.66 -3.34 -23.76
CA GLN A 70 -5.02 -4.71 -23.41
C GLN A 70 -3.76 -5.45 -22.99
N ILE A 71 -3.89 -6.42 -22.08
CA ILE A 71 -2.78 -7.23 -21.55
C ILE A 71 -2.95 -8.66 -21.98
N GLY A 72 -1.91 -9.21 -22.58
CA GLY A 72 -1.83 -10.63 -22.87
C GLY A 72 -1.64 -11.44 -21.59
N SER A 73 -2.37 -12.55 -21.49
CA SER A 73 -2.30 -13.48 -20.34
C SER A 73 -2.40 -14.92 -20.82
N ASP A 74 -1.85 -15.84 -20.03
CA ASP A 74 -2.03 -17.27 -20.22
C ASP A 74 -3.33 -17.74 -19.54
N PRO A 75 -4.01 -18.79 -20.05
CA PRO A 75 -5.17 -19.38 -19.37
C PRO A 75 -4.80 -19.94 -18.00
N LEU A 76 -5.68 -19.74 -16.99
CA LEU A 76 -5.46 -20.28 -15.65
C LEU A 76 -5.36 -21.82 -15.65
N ASP A 77 -6.21 -22.50 -16.39
CA ASP A 77 -6.24 -23.96 -16.43
C ASP A 77 -4.94 -24.52 -17.06
N ASP A 78 -4.46 -23.90 -18.13
CA ASP A 78 -3.24 -24.31 -18.81
C ASP A 78 -1.97 -24.06 -17.99
N TRP A 79 -2.02 -23.14 -17.03
CA TRP A 79 -0.82 -22.79 -16.25
C TRP A 79 -0.28 -23.99 -15.47
N PHE A 80 -1.13 -24.79 -14.86
CA PHE A 80 -0.72 -26.00 -14.15
C PHE A 80 -0.26 -27.10 -15.08
N ASP A 81 -0.90 -27.27 -16.24
CA ASP A 81 -0.55 -28.27 -17.23
C ASP A 81 0.81 -27.96 -17.87
N THR A 82 1.08 -26.68 -18.13
CA THR A 82 2.36 -26.22 -18.69
C THR A 82 3.47 -26.11 -17.65
N HIS A 83 3.12 -26.05 -16.35
CA HIS A 83 4.05 -25.91 -15.24
C HIS A 83 3.78 -26.91 -14.10
N PRO A 84 3.70 -28.22 -14.35
CA PRO A 84 3.17 -29.20 -13.38
C PRO A 84 3.96 -29.30 -12.08
N ASN A 85 5.26 -28.97 -12.11
CA ASN A 85 6.17 -29.07 -10.97
C ASN A 85 6.56 -27.71 -10.37
N LYS A 86 5.95 -26.60 -10.81
CA LYS A 86 6.28 -25.27 -10.30
C LYS A 86 5.37 -24.89 -9.15
N ALA A 87 5.96 -24.70 -7.97
CA ALA A 87 5.28 -24.04 -6.86
C ALA A 87 5.05 -22.57 -7.18
N ILE A 88 3.92 -22.02 -6.74
CA ILE A 88 3.66 -20.58 -6.76
C ILE A 88 4.26 -20.02 -5.48
N HIS A 89 5.28 -19.18 -5.63
CA HIS A 89 5.83 -18.49 -4.47
C HIS A 89 4.90 -17.37 -4.01
N THR A 90 4.42 -16.55 -4.95
CA THR A 90 3.52 -15.43 -4.66
C THR A 90 2.39 -15.37 -5.68
N LEU A 91 1.16 -15.46 -5.23
CA LEU A 91 -0.06 -15.22 -6.00
C LEU A 91 -0.49 -13.78 -5.75
N ILE A 92 -0.78 -13.01 -6.79
CA ILE A 92 -1.24 -11.62 -6.68
C ILE A 92 -2.51 -11.44 -7.48
N VAL A 93 -3.63 -11.18 -6.83
CA VAL A 93 -4.90 -10.85 -7.47
C VAL A 93 -5.00 -9.33 -7.63
N ILE A 94 -5.15 -8.89 -8.87
CA ILE A 94 -5.17 -7.47 -9.25
C ILE A 94 -6.57 -6.89 -9.06
N GLY A 95 -6.68 -5.60 -8.74
CA GLY A 95 -7.95 -4.90 -8.60
C GLY A 95 -8.40 -4.18 -9.88
N GLY A 96 -9.59 -3.62 -9.83
CA GLY A 96 -10.19 -2.83 -10.90
C GLY A 96 -11.72 -2.87 -10.86
N ASP A 97 -12.36 -2.16 -11.78
CA ASP A 97 -13.82 -2.04 -11.85
C ASP A 97 -14.52 -3.39 -12.04
N GLY A 98 -13.83 -4.36 -12.65
CA GLY A 98 -14.31 -5.72 -12.84
C GLY A 98 -14.32 -6.60 -11.58
N ALA A 99 -13.79 -6.14 -10.44
CA ALA A 99 -13.62 -6.95 -9.23
C ALA A 99 -14.91 -7.57 -8.70
N ASN A 100 -16.01 -6.83 -8.75
CA ASN A 100 -17.32 -7.33 -8.31
C ASN A 100 -17.83 -8.47 -9.20
N ALA A 101 -17.65 -8.36 -10.51
CA ALA A 101 -18.03 -9.42 -11.46
C ALA A 101 -17.16 -10.66 -11.25
N ALA A 102 -15.83 -10.47 -11.10
CA ALA A 102 -14.90 -11.55 -10.81
C ALA A 102 -15.17 -12.25 -9.48
N ALA A 103 -15.52 -11.49 -8.42
CA ALA A 103 -15.91 -12.04 -7.11
C ALA A 103 -17.23 -12.83 -7.15
N ALA A 104 -18.12 -12.53 -8.08
CA ALA A 104 -19.39 -13.25 -8.28
C ALA A 104 -19.26 -14.48 -9.19
N ASP A 105 -18.17 -14.61 -9.93
CA ASP A 105 -17.88 -15.72 -10.83
C ASP A 105 -17.38 -16.95 -10.04
N LYS A 106 -18.30 -17.87 -9.75
CA LYS A 106 -17.99 -19.06 -8.94
C LYS A 106 -16.87 -19.93 -9.52
N PRO A 107 -16.88 -20.28 -10.83
CA PRO A 107 -15.77 -21.00 -11.45
C PRO A 107 -14.43 -20.31 -11.24
N PHE A 108 -14.34 -19.03 -11.49
CA PHE A 108 -13.13 -18.25 -11.27
C PHE A 108 -12.68 -18.25 -9.80
N ILE A 109 -13.60 -18.11 -8.85
CA ILE A 109 -13.30 -18.17 -7.41
C ILE A 109 -12.73 -19.55 -7.02
N GLU A 110 -13.28 -20.64 -7.55
CA GLU A 110 -12.70 -21.97 -7.28
C GLU A 110 -11.27 -22.12 -7.85
N GLN A 111 -11.00 -21.58 -9.03
CA GLN A 111 -9.63 -21.51 -9.57
C GLN A 111 -8.70 -20.72 -8.63
N ILE A 112 -9.14 -19.56 -8.12
CA ILE A 112 -8.38 -18.76 -7.14
C ILE A 112 -8.07 -19.55 -5.86
N LYS A 113 -9.02 -20.32 -5.33
CA LYS A 113 -8.79 -21.18 -4.16
C LYS A 113 -7.73 -22.25 -4.42
N VAL A 114 -7.79 -22.88 -5.59
CA VAL A 114 -6.80 -23.89 -5.99
C VAL A 114 -5.40 -23.27 -6.10
N LEU A 115 -5.27 -22.10 -6.74
CA LEU A 115 -4.00 -21.36 -6.84
C LEU A 115 -3.48 -20.98 -5.46
N ALA A 116 -4.33 -20.41 -4.60
CA ALA A 116 -3.97 -20.00 -3.24
C ALA A 116 -3.47 -21.19 -2.40
N GLY A 117 -4.13 -22.35 -2.52
CA GLY A 117 -3.73 -23.57 -1.82
C GLY A 117 -2.35 -24.13 -2.25
N ARG A 118 -1.83 -23.67 -3.39
CA ARG A 118 -0.51 -24.03 -3.93
C ARG A 118 0.52 -22.89 -3.83
N SER A 119 0.14 -21.77 -3.19
CA SER A 119 0.96 -20.58 -3.07
C SER A 119 1.54 -20.44 -1.67
N THR A 120 2.83 -20.07 -1.59
CA THR A 120 3.46 -19.74 -0.29
C THR A 120 2.94 -18.42 0.27
N ARG A 121 2.63 -17.45 -0.62
CA ARG A 121 2.11 -16.13 -0.28
C ARG A 121 0.95 -15.77 -1.20
N VAL A 122 -0.13 -15.23 -0.63
CA VAL A 122 -1.33 -14.79 -1.36
C VAL A 122 -1.47 -13.29 -1.15
N CYS A 123 -1.58 -12.54 -2.26
CA CYS A 123 -1.64 -11.10 -2.22
C CYS A 123 -2.84 -10.57 -3.01
N SER A 124 -3.33 -9.40 -2.58
CA SER A 124 -4.25 -8.59 -3.40
C SER A 124 -3.76 -7.15 -3.52
N VAL A 125 -4.09 -6.55 -4.66
CA VAL A 125 -3.88 -5.13 -4.91
C VAL A 125 -5.24 -4.49 -5.13
N CYS A 126 -5.54 -3.38 -4.44
CA CYS A 126 -6.79 -2.64 -4.59
C CYS A 126 -8.03 -3.52 -4.33
N SER A 127 -9.08 -3.38 -5.16
CA SER A 127 -10.30 -4.19 -5.11
C SER A 127 -10.12 -5.69 -5.40
N GLY A 128 -8.90 -6.15 -5.74
CA GLY A 128 -8.56 -7.58 -5.74
C GLY A 128 -8.80 -8.27 -4.39
N ALA A 129 -8.87 -7.51 -3.29
CA ALA A 129 -9.29 -7.99 -1.98
C ALA A 129 -10.72 -8.54 -1.95
N LEU A 130 -11.65 -8.03 -2.78
CA LEU A 130 -13.01 -8.57 -2.92
C LEU A 130 -13.00 -10.00 -3.47
N VAL A 131 -12.12 -10.27 -4.43
CA VAL A 131 -11.94 -11.61 -5.01
C VAL A 131 -11.39 -12.58 -3.97
N LEU A 132 -10.37 -12.17 -3.20
CA LEU A 132 -9.82 -13.00 -2.11
C LEU A 132 -10.85 -13.23 -0.99
N ALA A 133 -11.66 -12.22 -0.67
CA ALA A 133 -12.73 -12.36 0.32
C ALA A 133 -13.83 -13.32 -0.17
N ALA A 134 -14.24 -13.23 -1.44
CA ALA A 134 -15.18 -14.18 -2.05
C ALA A 134 -14.67 -15.63 -2.03
N ALA A 135 -13.34 -15.81 -2.12
CA ALA A 135 -12.69 -17.10 -1.99
C ALA A 135 -12.55 -17.57 -0.51
N GLY A 136 -12.97 -16.76 0.49
CA GLY A 136 -12.82 -17.08 1.91
C GLY A 136 -11.38 -16.95 2.44
N LEU A 137 -10.48 -16.40 1.66
CA LEU A 137 -9.05 -16.31 1.99
C LEU A 137 -8.71 -15.19 2.98
N LEU A 138 -9.66 -14.26 3.21
CA LEU A 138 -9.51 -13.15 4.14
C LEU A 138 -10.31 -13.35 5.45
N ASP A 139 -11.03 -14.45 5.63
CA ASP A 139 -11.83 -14.70 6.83
C ASP A 139 -10.98 -14.72 8.10
N GLY A 140 -11.36 -13.91 9.09
CA GLY A 140 -10.65 -13.73 10.36
C GLY A 140 -9.33 -12.96 10.26
N ARG A 141 -8.94 -12.48 9.06
CA ARG A 141 -7.68 -11.77 8.82
C ARG A 141 -7.85 -10.26 8.78
N ARG A 142 -6.80 -9.57 9.13
CA ARG A 142 -6.67 -8.13 8.86
C ARG A 142 -6.43 -7.93 7.37
N ALA A 143 -7.16 -7.01 6.77
CA ALA A 143 -7.03 -6.70 5.34
C ALA A 143 -7.27 -5.22 5.05
N VAL A 144 -6.68 -4.74 3.96
CA VAL A 144 -6.91 -3.41 3.40
C VAL A 144 -7.24 -3.53 1.92
N THR A 145 -8.02 -2.62 1.42
CA THR A 145 -8.30 -2.42 0.00
C THR A 145 -8.21 -0.94 -0.35
N HIS A 146 -8.59 -0.54 -1.56
CA HIS A 146 -8.72 0.88 -1.88
C HIS A 146 -9.71 1.55 -0.92
N TRP A 147 -9.43 2.80 -0.52
CA TRP A 147 -10.24 3.50 0.48
C TRP A 147 -11.73 3.59 0.09
N GLU A 148 -12.04 3.69 -1.20
CA GLU A 148 -13.42 3.68 -1.73
C GLU A 148 -14.13 2.35 -1.50
N ASP A 149 -13.40 1.24 -1.52
CA ASP A 149 -13.94 -0.11 -1.42
C ASP A 149 -13.97 -0.67 0.01
N CYS A 150 -13.35 0.01 0.99
CA CYS A 150 -13.27 -0.48 2.38
C CYS A 150 -14.65 -0.73 3.00
N ALA A 151 -15.59 0.20 2.80
CA ALA A 151 -16.95 0.06 3.31
C ALA A 151 -17.70 -1.11 2.64
N GLN A 152 -17.50 -1.31 1.35
CA GLN A 152 -18.07 -2.43 0.61
C GLN A 152 -17.50 -3.76 1.10
N LEU A 153 -16.18 -3.88 1.21
CA LEU A 153 -15.50 -5.09 1.68
C LEU A 153 -15.99 -5.48 3.08
N ALA A 154 -16.04 -4.52 4.02
CA ALA A 154 -16.53 -4.77 5.37
C ALA A 154 -18.02 -5.18 5.42
N GLY A 155 -18.86 -4.57 4.56
CA GLY A 155 -20.30 -4.87 4.50
C GLY A 155 -20.63 -6.22 3.86
N GLN A 156 -19.92 -6.58 2.80
CA GLN A 156 -20.15 -7.83 2.07
C GLN A 156 -19.52 -9.05 2.74
N TYR A 157 -18.36 -8.85 3.41
CA TYR A 157 -17.57 -9.91 4.02
C TYR A 157 -17.28 -9.61 5.50
N PRO A 158 -18.28 -9.73 6.40
CA PRO A 158 -18.16 -9.32 7.80
C PRO A 158 -17.16 -10.15 8.62
N ALA A 159 -16.68 -11.28 8.09
CA ALA A 159 -15.61 -12.07 8.69
C ALA A 159 -14.21 -11.45 8.51
N VAL A 160 -14.07 -10.45 7.63
CA VAL A 160 -12.80 -9.76 7.34
C VAL A 160 -12.61 -8.59 8.29
N ASN A 161 -11.45 -8.48 8.92
CA ASN A 161 -11.09 -7.33 9.77
C ASN A 161 -10.51 -6.21 8.89
N VAL A 162 -11.39 -5.39 8.30
CA VAL A 162 -10.98 -4.33 7.35
C VAL A 162 -10.38 -3.14 8.09
N GLU A 163 -9.17 -2.77 7.70
CA GLU A 163 -8.49 -1.54 8.13
C GLU A 163 -8.44 -0.54 6.97
N VAL A 164 -8.79 0.72 7.24
CA VAL A 164 -9.00 1.73 6.19
C VAL A 164 -7.72 2.51 5.86
N ASP A 165 -6.82 2.70 6.83
CA ASP A 165 -5.70 3.62 6.70
C ASP A 165 -4.41 3.00 6.12
N PRO A 166 -3.99 1.76 6.45
CA PRO A 166 -2.74 1.20 5.95
C PRO A 166 -2.68 1.18 4.42
N ILE A 167 -1.49 1.46 3.84
CA ILE A 167 -1.27 1.32 2.39
C ILE A 167 -1.10 -0.15 1.99
N TYR A 168 -0.59 -0.98 2.89
CA TYR A 168 -0.64 -2.44 2.78
C TYR A 168 -0.64 -3.08 4.18
N ILE A 169 -1.13 -4.32 4.27
CA ILE A 169 -1.14 -5.15 5.47
C ILE A 169 -0.54 -6.51 5.13
N LYS A 170 0.32 -7.00 6.04
CA LYS A 170 0.76 -8.40 6.10
C LYS A 170 0.07 -9.08 7.27
N ASP A 171 -0.69 -10.13 7.01
CA ASP A 171 -1.28 -11.01 8.01
C ASP A 171 -0.93 -12.47 7.72
N GLY A 172 0.15 -12.94 8.34
CA GLY A 172 0.72 -14.24 8.04
C GLY A 172 1.24 -14.32 6.61
N HIS A 173 0.70 -15.26 5.82
CA HIS A 173 1.04 -15.45 4.41
C HIS A 173 0.14 -14.64 3.45
N VAL A 174 -0.88 -13.95 3.98
CA VAL A 174 -1.78 -13.11 3.19
C VAL A 174 -1.36 -11.65 3.29
N TRP A 175 -1.24 -10.99 2.13
CA TRP A 175 -0.87 -9.57 2.01
C TRP A 175 -1.93 -8.84 1.20
N THR A 176 -2.34 -7.68 1.65
CA THR A 176 -3.31 -6.86 0.93
C THR A 176 -2.81 -5.43 0.84
N SER A 177 -3.06 -4.75 -0.27
CA SER A 177 -2.66 -3.36 -0.45
C SER A 177 -3.80 -2.49 -0.97
N ALA A 178 -3.69 -1.19 -0.69
CA ALA A 178 -4.65 -0.17 -1.11
C ALA A 178 -4.73 0.04 -2.63
N GLY A 179 -3.81 -0.51 -3.37
CA GLY A 179 -3.81 -0.42 -4.82
C GLY A 179 -3.12 0.82 -5.38
N ILE A 180 -3.25 0.98 -6.68
CA ILE A 180 -2.56 2.00 -7.47
C ILE A 180 -1.05 1.96 -7.16
N THR A 181 -0.49 3.01 -6.58
CA THR A 181 0.93 3.05 -6.24
C THR A 181 1.27 2.24 -4.97
N ALA A 182 0.31 1.93 -4.10
CA ALA A 182 0.53 1.12 -2.90
C ALA A 182 0.88 -0.34 -3.22
N GLY A 183 0.50 -0.83 -4.40
CA GLY A 183 0.96 -2.12 -4.92
C GLY A 183 2.47 -2.19 -5.11
N ILE A 184 3.10 -1.05 -5.46
CA ILE A 184 4.57 -0.92 -5.56
C ILE A 184 5.21 -1.06 -4.19
N ASP A 185 4.65 -0.38 -3.17
CA ASP A 185 5.17 -0.44 -1.80
C ASP A 185 5.08 -1.86 -1.23
N MET A 186 3.95 -2.54 -1.43
CA MET A 186 3.79 -3.94 -1.03
C MET A 186 4.81 -4.84 -1.76
N ALA A 187 5.02 -4.66 -3.05
CA ALA A 187 5.98 -5.47 -3.81
C ALA A 187 7.42 -5.22 -3.35
N LEU A 188 7.80 -3.98 -3.03
CA LEU A 188 9.11 -3.65 -2.44
C LEU A 188 9.29 -4.30 -1.07
N ALA A 189 8.24 -4.30 -0.22
CA ALA A 189 8.28 -4.96 1.07
C ALA A 189 8.41 -6.50 0.94
N ILE A 190 7.78 -7.10 -0.07
CA ILE A 190 7.95 -8.52 -0.39
C ILE A 190 9.40 -8.80 -0.83
N VAL A 191 9.97 -7.97 -1.68
CA VAL A 191 11.38 -8.11 -2.09
C VAL A 191 12.33 -7.93 -0.90
N GLU A 192 12.05 -7.00 0.01
CA GLU A 192 12.83 -6.84 1.23
C GLU A 192 12.81 -8.10 2.10
N GLU A 193 11.63 -8.72 2.27
CA GLU A 193 11.51 -9.98 3.03
C GLU A 193 12.26 -11.14 2.35
N ASP A 194 12.19 -11.22 1.03
CA ASP A 194 12.73 -12.35 0.26
C ASP A 194 14.24 -12.24 -0.04
N LEU A 195 14.74 -11.03 -0.29
CA LEU A 195 16.10 -10.77 -0.77
C LEU A 195 16.90 -9.81 0.11
N GLY A 196 16.27 -9.27 1.15
CA GLY A 196 16.84 -8.31 2.07
C GLY A 196 16.77 -6.85 1.58
N LYS A 197 16.93 -5.96 2.54
CA LYS A 197 16.81 -4.51 2.37
C LYS A 197 17.69 -3.90 1.26
N PRO A 198 18.98 -4.31 1.08
CA PRO A 198 19.80 -3.73 0.03
C PRO A 198 19.22 -3.93 -1.37
N ALA A 199 18.63 -5.10 -1.65
CA ALA A 199 18.00 -5.39 -2.94
C ALA A 199 16.76 -4.50 -3.17
N ALA A 200 15.91 -4.36 -2.16
CA ALA A 200 14.73 -3.51 -2.23
C ALA A 200 15.08 -2.02 -2.43
N ILE A 201 16.11 -1.51 -1.75
CA ILE A 201 16.61 -0.13 -1.93
C ILE A 201 17.11 0.09 -3.36
N GLU A 202 17.87 -0.85 -3.92
CA GLU A 202 18.39 -0.72 -5.29
C GLU A 202 17.25 -0.65 -6.31
N ILE A 203 16.21 -1.46 -6.13
CA ILE A 203 15.02 -1.45 -6.98
C ILE A 203 14.25 -0.13 -6.83
N ALA A 204 14.01 0.32 -5.60
CA ALA A 204 13.33 1.58 -5.34
C ALA A 204 14.06 2.77 -5.99
N ARG A 205 15.40 2.80 -5.92
CA ARG A 205 16.21 3.80 -6.62
C ARG A 205 16.07 3.73 -8.14
N SER A 206 16.06 2.52 -8.71
CA SER A 206 15.88 2.32 -10.15
C SER A 206 14.50 2.75 -10.65
N LEU A 207 13.49 2.63 -9.79
CA LEU A 207 12.12 3.05 -10.08
C LEU A 207 11.85 4.52 -9.72
N VAL A 208 12.86 5.23 -9.16
CA VAL A 208 12.73 6.62 -8.69
C VAL A 208 11.54 6.76 -7.72
N THR A 209 11.36 5.77 -6.85
CA THR A 209 10.30 5.73 -5.84
C THR A 209 10.89 5.66 -4.44
N PRO A 210 10.27 6.26 -3.42
CA PRO A 210 10.72 6.07 -2.05
C PRO A 210 10.57 4.59 -1.66
N MET A 211 11.51 4.07 -0.88
CA MET A 211 11.45 2.71 -0.33
C MET A 211 10.27 2.54 0.64
N PHE A 212 9.96 3.58 1.37
CA PHE A 212 8.85 3.66 2.31
C PHE A 212 8.12 4.98 2.12
N ARG A 213 6.81 4.91 2.03
CA ARG A 213 5.97 6.10 2.13
C ARG A 213 5.50 6.23 3.57
N SER A 214 5.81 7.37 4.18
CA SER A 214 5.16 7.78 5.42
C SER A 214 3.71 8.13 5.09
N GLY A 215 2.78 7.56 5.83
CA GLY A 215 1.37 7.87 5.71
C GLY A 215 0.48 6.69 5.33
N GLY A 216 -0.80 6.83 5.67
CA GLY A 216 -1.87 5.93 5.26
C GLY A 216 -2.65 6.48 4.08
N GLN A 217 -3.65 5.74 3.59
CA GLN A 217 -4.55 6.16 2.52
C GLN A 217 -5.29 7.46 2.85
N SER A 218 -5.69 7.65 4.12
CA SER A 218 -6.40 8.82 4.59
C SER A 218 -5.60 10.12 4.40
N GLN A 219 -4.27 10.03 4.35
CA GLN A 219 -3.40 11.17 4.10
C GLN A 219 -3.49 11.62 2.64
N PHE A 220 -3.58 10.67 1.70
CA PHE A 220 -3.67 11.00 0.28
C PHE A 220 -5.10 11.41 -0.11
N SER A 221 -6.12 10.67 0.31
CA SER A 221 -7.51 11.02 0.00
C SER A 221 -7.96 12.31 0.69
N GLY A 222 -7.69 12.46 1.99
CA GLY A 222 -8.07 13.64 2.75
C GLY A 222 -7.30 14.91 2.38
N GLU A 223 -6.01 14.80 2.01
CA GLU A 223 -5.21 15.93 1.54
C GLU A 223 -5.64 16.37 0.14
N LEU A 224 -5.84 15.44 -0.79
CA LEU A 224 -6.31 15.74 -2.15
C LEU A 224 -7.74 16.31 -2.14
N ASP A 225 -8.63 15.82 -1.29
CA ASP A 225 -9.97 16.39 -1.12
C ASP A 225 -9.90 17.82 -0.56
N ARG A 226 -8.98 18.09 0.38
CA ARG A 226 -8.74 19.44 0.90
C ARG A 226 -8.16 20.35 -0.18
N GLN A 227 -7.20 19.88 -0.96
CA GLN A 227 -6.62 20.63 -2.08
C GLN A 227 -7.66 20.92 -3.17
N ALA A 228 -8.53 19.96 -3.48
CA ALA A 228 -9.62 20.15 -4.45
C ALA A 228 -10.67 21.18 -4.00
N ARG A 229 -10.89 21.31 -2.69
CA ARG A 229 -11.81 22.32 -2.10
C ARG A 229 -11.17 23.69 -1.93
N ASP A 230 -9.84 23.78 -1.86
CA ASP A 230 -9.08 25.03 -1.79
C ASP A 230 -8.75 25.55 -3.18
N THR A 231 -9.78 25.91 -3.95
CA THR A 231 -9.67 26.37 -5.33
C THR A 231 -8.79 27.62 -5.51
N GLU A 232 -8.53 28.38 -4.46
CA GLU A 232 -7.68 29.58 -4.45
C GLU A 232 -6.26 29.33 -3.91
N GLY A 233 -5.93 28.09 -3.46
CA GLY A 233 -4.63 27.74 -2.88
C GLY A 233 -4.27 28.50 -1.60
N ARG A 234 -5.26 29.12 -0.96
CA ARG A 234 -5.06 29.98 0.22
C ARG A 234 -4.67 29.17 1.45
N PHE A 235 -5.33 28.05 1.66
CA PHE A 235 -5.06 27.16 2.78
C PHE A 235 -3.87 26.24 2.54
N ALA A 236 -3.51 25.97 1.28
CA ALA A 236 -2.29 25.26 0.94
C ALA A 236 -1.05 26.01 1.46
N ARG A 237 -0.96 27.33 1.20
CA ARG A 237 0.12 28.20 1.74
C ARG A 237 0.11 28.27 3.25
N LEU A 238 -1.08 28.29 3.87
CA LEU A 238 -1.20 28.23 5.32
C LEU A 238 -0.64 26.93 5.88
N HIS A 239 -0.93 25.79 5.25
CA HIS A 239 -0.40 24.49 5.69
C HIS A 239 1.13 24.40 5.52
N GLU A 240 1.70 24.99 4.47
CA GLU A 240 3.16 25.13 4.33
C GLU A 240 3.74 25.93 5.50
N TRP A 241 3.15 27.11 5.77
CA TRP A 241 3.56 27.92 6.91
C TRP A 241 3.45 27.15 8.24
N VAL A 242 2.38 26.38 8.47
CA VAL A 242 2.25 25.52 9.66
C VAL A 242 3.36 24.50 9.75
N ARG A 243 3.74 23.84 8.62
CA ARG A 243 4.85 22.87 8.59
C ARG A 243 6.19 23.50 8.93
N ASP A 244 6.44 24.71 8.45
CA ASP A 244 7.69 25.45 8.69
C ASP A 244 7.80 25.93 10.15
N ASN A 245 6.67 26.08 10.86
CA ASN A 245 6.59 26.63 12.22
C ASN A 245 6.09 25.61 13.27
N LEU A 246 6.23 24.29 13.00
CA LEU A 246 5.65 23.24 13.85
C LEU A 246 6.08 23.30 15.31
N GLN A 247 7.32 23.74 15.59
CA GLN A 247 7.89 23.80 16.93
C GLN A 247 7.26 24.90 17.80
N ASP A 248 6.72 25.93 17.14
CA ASP A 248 6.16 27.08 17.82
C ASP A 248 4.70 26.85 18.24
N PRO A 249 4.22 27.56 19.26
CA PRO A 249 2.79 27.62 19.56
C PRO A 249 2.04 28.23 18.37
N ILE A 250 1.20 27.45 17.70
CA ILE A 250 0.36 27.93 16.60
C ILE A 250 -1.06 28.11 17.13
N MET A 251 -1.50 29.35 17.21
CA MET A 251 -2.85 29.73 17.62
C MET A 251 -3.74 29.98 16.41
N VAL A 252 -5.04 29.92 16.60
CA VAL A 252 -6.01 30.21 15.52
C VAL A 252 -5.87 31.61 14.97
N ASP A 253 -5.48 32.53 15.84
CA ASP A 253 -5.27 33.95 15.50
C ASP A 253 -4.09 34.10 14.54
N ASP A 254 -2.97 33.37 14.77
CA ASP A 254 -1.80 33.36 13.87
C ASP A 254 -2.17 32.83 12.49
N MET A 255 -2.95 31.75 12.46
CA MET A 255 -3.45 31.16 11.20
C MET A 255 -4.38 32.11 10.45
N ALA A 256 -5.23 32.84 11.17
CA ALA A 256 -6.15 33.81 10.59
C ALA A 256 -5.39 34.99 9.98
N ASP A 257 -4.35 35.48 10.67
CA ASP A 257 -3.48 36.55 10.19
C ASP A 257 -2.74 36.16 8.91
N GLN A 258 -2.24 34.90 8.81
CA GLN A 258 -1.63 34.35 7.58
C GLN A 258 -2.62 34.35 6.40
N CYS A 259 -3.91 34.30 6.66
CA CYS A 259 -4.96 34.30 5.64
C CYS A 259 -5.58 35.70 5.44
N GLY A 260 -5.14 36.73 6.17
CA GLY A 260 -5.72 38.08 6.11
C GLY A 260 -7.18 38.11 6.57
N MET A 261 -7.55 37.33 7.60
CA MET A 261 -8.92 37.20 8.08
C MET A 261 -9.00 37.44 9.60
N SER A 262 -10.19 37.84 10.11
CA SER A 262 -10.46 37.71 11.51
C SER A 262 -10.61 36.26 11.95
N SER A 263 -10.21 35.88 13.16
CA SER A 263 -10.23 34.52 13.71
C SER A 263 -11.58 33.83 13.57
N ARG A 264 -12.67 34.56 13.77
CA ARG A 264 -14.03 34.02 13.60
C ARG A 264 -14.36 33.70 12.14
N ASN A 265 -14.02 34.61 11.22
CA ASN A 265 -14.26 34.38 9.77
C ASN A 265 -13.37 33.27 9.23
N PHE A 266 -12.10 33.26 9.64
CA PHE A 266 -11.15 32.21 9.31
C PHE A 266 -11.64 30.85 9.78
N SER A 267 -11.96 30.68 11.08
CA SER A 267 -12.41 29.39 11.62
C SER A 267 -13.62 28.83 10.90
N ARG A 268 -14.60 29.69 10.57
CA ARG A 268 -15.77 29.28 9.80
C ARG A 268 -15.39 28.84 8.38
N LYS A 269 -14.73 29.71 7.61
CA LYS A 269 -14.36 29.42 6.22
C LYS A 269 -13.42 28.23 6.11
N TYR A 270 -12.48 28.11 7.06
CA TYR A 270 -11.56 26.97 7.12
C TYR A 270 -12.31 25.67 7.37
N THR A 271 -13.22 25.66 8.35
CA THR A 271 -14.01 24.45 8.67
C THR A 271 -14.96 24.09 7.52
N ASP A 272 -15.58 25.07 6.88
CA ASP A 272 -16.45 24.86 5.71
C ASP A 272 -15.65 24.26 4.52
N ALA A 273 -14.43 24.76 4.29
CA ALA A 273 -13.59 24.29 3.18
C ALA A 273 -12.89 22.94 3.50
N MET A 274 -12.35 22.80 4.72
CA MET A 274 -11.49 21.68 5.10
C MET A 274 -12.23 20.54 5.82
N GLY A 275 -13.47 20.72 6.22
CA GLY A 275 -14.27 19.74 6.96
C GLY A 275 -13.81 19.49 8.41
N VAL A 276 -12.74 20.16 8.85
CA VAL A 276 -12.16 20.02 10.19
C VAL A 276 -11.81 21.39 10.76
N SER A 277 -11.77 21.49 12.09
CA SER A 277 -11.34 22.76 12.74
C SER A 277 -9.85 23.02 12.51
N PRO A 278 -9.39 24.30 12.51
CA PRO A 278 -7.98 24.66 12.40
C PRO A 278 -7.07 23.93 13.38
N ALA A 279 -7.47 23.82 14.64
CA ALA A 279 -6.70 23.11 15.67
C ALA A 279 -6.52 21.61 15.38
N LYS A 280 -7.56 20.95 14.85
CA LYS A 280 -7.46 19.54 14.43
C LYS A 280 -6.55 19.37 13.21
N ALA A 281 -6.54 20.34 12.30
CA ALA A 281 -5.64 20.31 11.15
C ALA A 281 -4.17 20.47 11.59
N VAL A 282 -3.85 21.39 12.49
CA VAL A 282 -2.52 21.54 13.08
C VAL A 282 -2.09 20.25 13.80
N GLU A 283 -2.99 19.62 14.58
CA GLU A 283 -2.70 18.34 15.23
C GLU A 283 -2.37 17.25 14.20
N ALA A 284 -3.12 17.15 13.12
CA ALA A 284 -2.87 16.19 12.05
C ALA A 284 -1.50 16.42 11.38
N ILE A 285 -1.18 17.67 11.02
CA ILE A 285 0.11 18.03 10.42
C ILE A 285 1.28 17.69 11.36
N ARG A 286 1.13 17.92 12.67
CA ARG A 286 2.13 17.55 13.69
C ARG A 286 2.31 16.03 13.81
N VAL A 287 1.21 15.28 13.76
CA VAL A 287 1.25 13.80 13.75
C VAL A 287 1.99 13.29 12.52
N ASP A 288 1.72 13.87 11.35
CA ASP A 288 2.38 13.48 10.10
C ASP A 288 3.90 13.73 10.15
N ALA A 289 4.31 14.91 10.59
CA ALA A 289 5.73 15.22 10.78
C ALA A 289 6.42 14.27 11.79
N ALA A 290 5.70 13.91 12.87
CA ALA A 290 6.24 12.96 13.85
C ALA A 290 6.35 11.54 13.30
N ARG A 291 5.42 11.11 12.44
CA ARG A 291 5.50 9.82 11.75
C ARG A 291 6.76 9.72 10.88
N ASP A 292 7.02 10.76 10.09
CA ASP A 292 8.21 10.80 9.23
C ASP A 292 9.48 10.67 10.05
N LEU A 293 9.59 11.41 11.15
CA LEU A 293 10.75 11.31 12.05
C LEU A 293 10.84 9.96 12.77
N LEU A 294 9.71 9.35 13.14
CA LEU A 294 9.69 8.01 13.74
C LEU A 294 10.19 6.93 12.78
N ALA A 295 9.87 7.05 11.50
CA ALA A 295 10.26 6.09 10.47
C ALA A 295 11.69 6.28 9.97
N THR A 296 12.19 7.54 9.92
CA THR A 296 13.43 7.88 9.21
C THR A 296 14.59 8.28 10.10
N SER A 297 14.38 8.42 11.42
CA SER A 297 15.44 8.91 12.33
C SER A 297 15.53 8.13 13.63
N ASP A 298 16.74 8.16 14.25
CA ASP A 298 17.01 7.58 15.57
C ASP A 298 16.68 8.54 16.73
N VAL A 299 16.07 9.69 16.45
CA VAL A 299 15.70 10.66 17.47
C VAL A 299 14.71 10.04 18.46
N GLY A 300 14.98 10.14 19.75
CA GLY A 300 14.09 9.59 20.79
C GLY A 300 12.68 10.17 20.74
N ILE A 301 11.67 9.41 21.16
CA ILE A 301 10.25 9.80 21.12
C ILE A 301 9.99 11.18 21.73
N LYS A 302 10.64 11.48 22.88
CA LYS A 302 10.55 12.81 23.51
C LYS A 302 11.10 13.94 22.62
N GLY A 303 12.23 13.67 21.95
CA GLY A 303 12.84 14.62 21.03
C GLY A 303 11.97 14.89 19.80
N ILE A 304 11.30 13.85 19.28
CA ILE A 304 10.33 14.00 18.18
C ILE A 304 9.12 14.80 18.62
N ALA A 305 8.58 14.53 19.83
CA ALA A 305 7.46 15.29 20.35
C ALA A 305 7.76 16.80 20.39
N VAL A 306 8.94 17.19 20.87
CA VAL A 306 9.37 18.59 20.90
C VAL A 306 9.53 19.16 19.50
N LYS A 307 10.23 18.44 18.60
CA LYS A 307 10.45 18.87 17.21
C LYS A 307 9.16 19.08 16.43
N CYS A 308 8.12 18.32 16.75
CA CYS A 308 6.81 18.41 16.10
C CYS A 308 5.81 19.28 16.88
N GLY A 309 6.25 20.03 17.89
CA GLY A 309 5.43 20.99 18.62
C GLY A 309 4.38 20.40 19.58
N PHE A 310 4.58 19.14 20.02
CA PHE A 310 3.68 18.50 20.99
C PHE A 310 3.96 18.87 22.46
N GLN A 311 4.96 19.67 22.74
CA GLN A 311 5.42 20.02 24.08
C GLN A 311 5.95 18.82 24.89
N ASP A 312 5.21 17.69 24.94
CA ASP A 312 5.61 16.45 25.60
C ASP A 312 5.18 15.19 24.82
N ASP A 313 5.77 14.05 25.18
CA ASP A 313 5.53 12.75 24.55
C ASP A 313 4.12 12.20 24.83
N GLU A 314 3.51 12.56 25.96
CA GLU A 314 2.15 12.09 26.30
C GLU A 314 1.10 12.80 25.42
N ARG A 315 1.27 14.08 25.10
CA ARG A 315 0.41 14.78 24.14
C ARG A 315 0.55 14.20 22.76
N MET A 316 1.77 13.91 22.31
CA MET A 316 2.02 13.23 21.04
C MET A 316 1.35 11.84 21.04
N ARG A 317 1.49 11.05 22.12
CA ARG A 317 0.86 9.72 22.24
C ARG A 317 -0.65 9.80 22.11
N ARG A 318 -1.30 10.76 22.77
CA ARG A 318 -2.75 10.96 22.67
C ARG A 318 -3.19 11.39 21.28
N ALA A 319 -2.42 12.24 20.60
CA ALA A 319 -2.69 12.64 19.23
C ALA A 319 -2.57 11.44 18.26
N PHE A 320 -1.53 10.63 18.39
CA PHE A 320 -1.35 9.39 17.61
C PHE A 320 -2.53 8.43 17.80
N LEU A 321 -2.97 8.21 19.03
CA LEU A 321 -4.12 7.35 19.29
C LEU A 321 -5.42 7.90 18.69
N ARG A 322 -5.62 9.24 18.69
CA ARG A 322 -6.79 9.85 18.06
C ARG A 322 -6.78 9.75 16.55
N VAL A 323 -5.61 10.02 15.94
CA VAL A 323 -5.47 10.14 14.48
C VAL A 323 -5.20 8.78 13.84
N LEU A 324 -4.29 7.96 14.43
CA LEU A 324 -3.75 6.75 13.81
C LEU A 324 -4.14 5.45 14.52
N ARG A 325 -4.80 5.53 15.69
CA ARG A 325 -5.18 4.37 16.51
C ARG A 325 -4.00 3.50 16.97
N VAL A 326 -2.79 4.03 16.94
CA VAL A 326 -1.54 3.36 17.34
C VAL A 326 -0.70 4.29 18.20
N VAL A 327 0.15 3.78 19.07
CA VAL A 327 1.07 4.62 19.86
C VAL A 327 2.40 4.84 19.11
N PRO A 328 3.12 5.97 19.34
CA PRO A 328 4.36 6.29 18.62
C PRO A 328 5.44 5.20 18.70
N SER A 329 5.55 4.50 19.84
CA SER A 329 6.52 3.42 20.02
C SER A 329 6.20 2.18 19.17
N GLU A 330 4.93 1.84 19.03
CA GLU A 330 4.48 0.76 18.14
C GLU A 330 4.65 1.16 16.67
N TYR A 331 4.28 2.41 16.33
CA TYR A 331 4.49 2.95 15.01
C TYR A 331 5.97 2.87 14.62
N ARG A 332 6.89 3.32 15.47
CA ARG A 332 8.33 3.20 15.26
C ARG A 332 8.75 1.74 15.02
N ARG A 333 8.35 0.81 15.90
CA ARG A 333 8.70 -0.61 15.78
C ARG A 333 8.23 -1.23 14.47
N GLN A 334 7.09 -0.79 13.93
CA GLN A 334 6.56 -1.26 12.65
C GLN A 334 7.26 -0.66 11.44
N PHE A 335 7.70 0.61 11.53
CA PHE A 335 8.11 1.40 10.37
C PHE A 335 9.54 1.94 10.46
N GLN A 336 10.22 1.83 11.61
CA GLN A 336 11.64 2.23 11.70
C GLN A 336 12.50 1.25 10.91
N LEU A 337 13.30 1.84 10.06
CA LEU A 337 14.35 1.17 9.31
C LEU A 337 15.45 0.71 10.28
N SER A 338 15.64 -0.60 10.39
CA SER A 338 16.79 -1.20 11.13
C SER A 338 18.07 -0.98 10.36
#